data_344e06ba35b11b40998b11ed476c7d3c
#
_entry.id   344e06ba35b11b40998b11ed476c7d3c
#
_cell.length_a   1.000
_cell.length_b   1.000
_cell.length_c   1.000
_cell.angle_alpha   90.00
_cell.angle_beta   90.00
_cell.angle_gamma   90.00
#
_symmetry.space_group_name_H-M   'P 1'
#
loop_
_entity.id
_entity.type
_entity.pdbx_description
1 polymer ?
#
loop_
_entity_poly.entity_id
_entity_poly.type
_entity_poly.pdbx_seq_one_letter_code
_entity_poly.pdbx_strand_id
1 'polypeptide(L)'
;MGKTSLVKRVQSQVDEDLVKVVYMDIYDCRSEYDFYNRFAEALLKQTASQADLVMQNVKDFLVRLTPKIAFSPDPASEYSLSLGITPKNYSPEEILSLPEIISQKIGKHIVVCIDEFQQVGEFPDSLTVQKRMRGVWQLQRNVSYCLFGSKKHLLTEIFHSKRMPFYQFGDTIYLDPIPTEEWVPFICTHFAQKKKKISEQQAAKICEMVHNYSSYVQQLAWNVLLNTEDEVTDEILQLSMRDLITHNTALFMQQIDGLTTYQMNFLRAVAHGVHKDFTSQEILENYNLGTKSNITRLINVLTNKELIERRIDGIYILQIRYWRNGLSLNHSLPTTTGDTLCCPCLF
;
A
#
# COMPACT_ATOMS: atom_id res chain seq x y z
N MET A 1 2.72 0.27 -6.78
CA MET A 1 1.55 -0.11 -7.58
C MET A 1 0.50 1.02 -7.75
N GLY A 2 0.66 2.24 -7.32
CA GLY A 2 -0.19 3.38 -7.67
C GLY A 2 -1.70 3.29 -7.35
N LYS A 3 -2.14 2.44 -6.39
CA LYS A 3 -3.56 2.27 -6.03
C LYS A 3 -4.25 3.59 -5.70
N THR A 4 -3.66 4.37 -4.81
CA THR A 4 -4.16 5.69 -4.42
C THR A 4 -4.23 6.65 -5.61
N SER A 5 -3.20 6.62 -6.50
CA SER A 5 -3.20 7.43 -7.73
C SER A 5 -4.31 7.02 -8.69
N LEU A 6 -4.57 5.71 -8.82
CA LEU A 6 -5.66 5.19 -9.63
C LEU A 6 -7.01 5.67 -9.11
N VAL A 7 -7.27 5.52 -7.80
CA VAL A 7 -8.53 5.96 -7.18
C VAL A 7 -8.73 7.47 -7.37
N LYS A 8 -7.69 8.28 -7.14
CA LYS A 8 -7.77 9.75 -7.36
C LYS A 8 -7.99 10.10 -8.83
N ARG A 9 -7.40 9.34 -9.75
CA ARG A 9 -7.62 9.54 -11.19
C ARG A 9 -9.07 9.21 -11.57
N VAL A 10 -9.61 8.08 -11.10
CA VAL A 10 -11.03 7.74 -11.30
C VAL A 10 -11.92 8.80 -10.69
N GLN A 11 -11.65 9.23 -9.46
CA GLN A 11 -12.41 10.31 -8.80
C GLN A 11 -12.47 11.59 -9.66
N SER A 12 -11.37 11.96 -10.33
CA SER A 12 -11.33 13.16 -11.20
C SER A 12 -12.08 12.99 -12.53
N GLN A 13 -12.54 11.80 -12.87
CA GLN A 13 -13.23 11.48 -14.13
C GLN A 13 -14.71 11.12 -13.93
N VAL A 14 -15.13 10.89 -12.70
CA VAL A 14 -16.51 10.56 -12.37
C VAL A 14 -17.38 11.81 -12.53
N ASP A 15 -18.57 11.62 -13.09
CA ASP A 15 -19.62 12.65 -13.15
C ASP A 15 -20.12 12.96 -11.74
N GLU A 16 -19.72 14.11 -11.21
CA GLU A 16 -20.10 14.56 -9.86
C GLU A 16 -21.60 14.85 -9.70
N ASP A 17 -22.35 14.94 -10.79
CA ASP A 17 -23.80 15.10 -10.72
C ASP A 17 -24.53 13.79 -10.41
N LEU A 18 -23.92 12.66 -10.74
CA LEU A 18 -24.49 11.33 -10.50
C LEU A 18 -23.87 10.63 -9.27
N VAL A 19 -22.56 10.77 -9.10
CA VAL A 19 -21.81 10.03 -8.09
C VAL A 19 -20.89 10.95 -7.30
N LYS A 20 -20.91 10.85 -5.99
CA LYS A 20 -19.95 11.53 -5.12
C LYS A 20 -18.93 10.54 -4.57
N VAL A 21 -17.66 10.73 -4.90
CA VAL A 21 -16.56 9.92 -4.39
C VAL A 21 -15.97 10.56 -3.14
N VAL A 22 -15.97 9.84 -2.03
CA VAL A 22 -15.37 10.24 -0.76
C VAL A 22 -14.13 9.40 -0.51
N TYR A 23 -12.98 10.04 -0.42
CA TYR A 23 -11.69 9.38 -0.15
C TYR A 23 -11.24 9.64 1.29
N MET A 24 -10.75 8.60 1.95
CA MET A 24 -10.08 8.69 3.23
C MET A 24 -8.93 7.69 3.35
N ASP A 25 -7.91 8.07 4.11
CA ASP A 25 -6.79 7.23 4.49
C ASP A 25 -6.86 6.97 6.00
N ILE A 26 -6.75 5.71 6.41
CA ILE A 26 -6.85 5.32 7.83
C ILE A 26 -5.53 4.77 8.39
N TYR A 27 -4.41 5.07 7.74
CA TYR A 27 -3.08 4.59 8.14
C TYR A 27 -2.73 4.89 9.61
N ASP A 28 -3.09 6.06 10.09
CA ASP A 28 -2.80 6.54 11.45
C ASP A 28 -3.91 6.24 12.47
N CYS A 29 -5.04 5.64 12.06
CA CYS A 29 -6.09 5.22 12.97
C CYS A 29 -5.61 4.04 13.84
N ARG A 30 -5.70 4.18 15.15
CA ARG A 30 -5.28 3.16 16.12
C ARG A 30 -6.46 2.51 16.84
N SER A 31 -7.65 3.05 16.67
CA SER A 31 -8.88 2.60 17.33
C SER A 31 -10.09 2.76 16.41
N GLU A 32 -11.19 2.09 16.77
CA GLU A 32 -12.47 2.30 16.09
C GLU A 32 -12.95 3.75 16.18
N TYR A 33 -12.59 4.47 17.25
CA TYR A 33 -12.99 5.87 17.44
C TYR A 33 -12.22 6.82 16.52
N ASP A 34 -10.94 6.57 16.31
CA ASP A 34 -10.16 7.32 15.31
C ASP A 34 -10.77 7.12 13.93
N PHE A 35 -11.15 5.87 13.62
CA PHE A 35 -11.82 5.54 12.37
C PHE A 35 -13.17 6.28 12.24
N TYR A 36 -14.04 6.23 13.25
CA TYR A 36 -15.36 6.88 13.18
C TYR A 36 -15.25 8.40 13.04
N ASN A 37 -14.30 9.03 13.74
CA ASN A 37 -14.02 10.46 13.60
C ASN A 37 -13.60 10.80 12.18
N ARG A 38 -12.61 10.08 11.64
CA ARG A 38 -12.10 10.30 10.29
C ARG A 38 -13.14 10.01 9.21
N PHE A 39 -13.92 8.95 9.39
CA PHE A 39 -14.99 8.57 8.49
C PHE A 39 -16.07 9.66 8.38
N ALA A 40 -16.56 10.14 9.50
CA ALA A 40 -17.55 11.22 9.53
C ALA A 40 -16.96 12.54 8.99
N GLU A 41 -15.73 12.89 9.35
CA GLU A 41 -15.04 14.08 8.86
C GLU A 41 -14.85 14.05 7.34
N ALA A 42 -14.39 12.93 6.79
CA ALA A 42 -14.19 12.78 5.35
C ALA A 42 -15.51 12.93 4.57
N LEU A 43 -16.56 12.29 5.07
CA LEU A 43 -17.90 12.41 4.48
C LEU A 43 -18.37 13.87 4.47
N LEU A 44 -18.31 14.55 5.62
CA LEU A 44 -18.77 15.93 5.74
C LEU A 44 -17.97 16.88 4.86
N LYS A 45 -16.63 16.83 4.92
CA LYS A 45 -15.77 17.71 4.12
C LYS A 45 -16.02 17.58 2.61
N GLN A 46 -16.18 16.35 2.13
CA GLN A 46 -16.24 16.10 0.69
C GLN A 46 -17.66 16.14 0.11
N THR A 47 -18.69 16.11 0.97
CA THR A 47 -20.09 16.25 0.52
C THR A 47 -20.66 17.65 0.79
N ALA A 48 -20.03 18.48 1.60
CA ALA A 48 -20.50 19.78 2.02
C ALA A 48 -20.60 20.84 0.91
N SER A 49 -19.90 20.66 -0.22
CA SER A 49 -19.85 21.67 -1.30
C SER A 49 -21.12 21.80 -2.14
N GLN A 50 -22.14 21.01 -1.88
CA GLN A 50 -23.34 20.96 -2.74
C GLN A 50 -24.68 21.40 -2.14
N ALA A 51 -24.77 21.80 -0.90
CA ALA A 51 -25.96 22.54 -0.42
C ALA A 51 -25.79 23.01 1.04
N ASP A 52 -25.94 24.28 1.27
CA ASP A 52 -26.09 24.88 2.62
C ASP A 52 -27.23 24.23 3.42
N LEU A 53 -28.26 23.71 2.74
CA LEU A 53 -29.38 22.97 3.31
C LEU A 53 -29.01 21.57 3.86
N VAL A 54 -28.06 20.87 3.21
CA VAL A 54 -27.57 19.58 3.70
C VAL A 54 -26.67 19.80 4.91
N MET A 55 -25.84 20.86 4.89
CA MET A 55 -24.99 21.23 6.02
C MET A 55 -25.79 21.52 7.29
N GLN A 56 -26.91 22.20 7.20
CA GLN A 56 -27.73 22.50 8.36
C GLN A 56 -28.38 21.25 8.96
N ASN A 57 -28.92 20.37 8.10
CA ASN A 57 -29.53 19.10 8.56
C ASN A 57 -28.50 18.06 9.00
N VAL A 58 -27.30 18.01 8.39
CA VAL A 58 -26.19 17.16 8.84
C VAL A 58 -25.54 17.77 10.07
N LYS A 59 -25.43 19.10 10.18
CA LYS A 59 -25.06 19.79 11.43
C LYS A 59 -26.07 19.51 12.54
N ASP A 60 -27.37 19.59 12.25
CA ASP A 60 -28.44 19.29 13.22
C ASP A 60 -28.44 17.81 13.62
N PHE A 61 -28.14 16.91 12.68
CA PHE A 61 -27.94 15.49 12.96
C PHE A 61 -26.69 15.28 13.80
N LEU A 62 -25.55 15.88 13.45
CA LEU A 62 -24.32 15.82 14.22
C LEU A 62 -24.42 16.56 15.53
N VAL A 63 -25.14 17.66 15.63
CA VAL A 63 -25.40 18.39 16.88
C VAL A 63 -26.31 17.56 17.80
N ARG A 64 -27.23 16.79 17.27
CA ARG A 64 -27.97 15.79 18.07
C ARG A 64 -27.05 14.68 18.54
N LEU A 65 -26.05 14.35 17.73
CA LEU A 65 -25.03 13.37 18.06
C LEU A 65 -23.89 13.97 18.93
N THR A 66 -23.59 15.29 18.87
CA THR A 66 -22.54 15.94 19.69
C THR A 66 -22.98 17.29 20.25
N PRO A 67 -23.26 17.37 21.54
CA PRO A 67 -23.44 18.68 22.21
C PRO A 67 -22.19 19.55 22.28
N LYS A 68 -21.04 19.12 21.75
CA LYS A 68 -19.74 19.82 21.83
C LYS A 68 -19.00 19.89 20.50
N ILE A 69 -19.65 20.41 19.45
CA ILE A 69 -18.88 20.89 18.28
C ILE A 69 -18.34 22.29 18.63
N ALA A 70 -17.09 22.36 19.04
CA ALA A 70 -16.38 23.63 19.11
C ALA A 70 -15.96 24.04 17.70
N PHE A 71 -16.70 24.93 17.07
CA PHE A 71 -16.23 25.64 15.90
C PHE A 71 -15.19 26.66 16.37
N SER A 72 -13.94 26.49 16.00
CA SER A 72 -12.93 27.54 16.12
C SER A 72 -13.14 28.54 14.96
N PRO A 73 -13.39 29.81 15.22
CA PRO A 73 -13.62 30.80 14.17
C PRO A 73 -12.32 31.43 13.63
N ASP A 74 -11.19 30.71 13.64
CA ASP A 74 -9.94 31.24 13.11
C ASP A 74 -9.85 31.01 11.58
N PRO A 75 -9.93 32.09 10.75
CA PRO A 75 -9.90 31.97 9.30
C PRO A 75 -8.54 31.52 8.71
N ALA A 76 -7.50 31.41 9.52
CA ALA A 76 -6.13 31.05 9.11
C ALA A 76 -5.76 29.61 9.41
N SER A 77 -6.58 28.86 10.14
CA SER A 77 -6.38 27.41 10.34
C SER A 77 -7.27 26.65 9.37
N GLU A 78 -6.67 25.78 8.56
CA GLU A 78 -7.42 24.72 7.88
C GLU A 78 -8.36 24.09 8.91
N TYR A 79 -9.66 24.12 8.63
CA TYR A 79 -10.70 23.65 9.53
C TYR A 79 -10.43 22.19 9.94
N SER A 80 -9.79 21.98 11.07
CA SER A 80 -9.77 20.68 11.71
C SER A 80 -11.09 20.47 12.44
N LEU A 81 -12.04 19.84 11.79
CA LEU A 81 -13.25 19.32 12.41
C LEU A 81 -12.86 18.10 13.25
N SER A 82 -12.42 18.31 14.48
CA SER A 82 -12.33 17.23 15.45
C SER A 82 -13.72 16.99 16.02
N LEU A 83 -14.39 15.93 15.58
CA LEU A 83 -15.76 15.62 16.02
C LEU A 83 -15.86 15.10 17.45
N GLY A 84 -14.71 14.74 18.06
CA GLY A 84 -14.63 14.29 19.46
C GLY A 84 -15.51 13.08 19.75
N ILE A 85 -15.64 12.16 18.77
CA ILE A 85 -16.44 10.93 18.92
C ILE A 85 -15.84 10.06 20.02
N THR A 86 -16.62 9.80 21.06
CA THR A 86 -16.23 8.94 22.17
C THR A 86 -17.32 7.89 22.43
N PRO A 87 -16.98 6.74 23.08
CA PRO A 87 -17.95 5.66 23.33
C PRO A 87 -19.22 6.06 24.05
N LYS A 88 -19.18 7.19 24.78
CA LYS A 88 -20.30 7.65 25.58
C LYS A 88 -21.34 8.45 24.79
N ASN A 89 -21.02 8.88 23.58
CA ASN A 89 -21.80 9.90 22.87
C ASN A 89 -22.45 9.39 21.57
N TYR A 90 -22.10 8.17 21.09
CA TYR A 90 -22.53 7.70 19.77
C TYR A 90 -22.82 6.20 19.73
N SER A 91 -23.82 5.85 18.91
CA SER A 91 -23.91 4.53 18.32
C SER A 91 -22.97 4.45 17.11
N PRO A 92 -22.01 3.54 17.07
CA PRO A 92 -21.19 3.29 15.89
C PRO A 92 -22.01 3.04 14.63
N GLU A 93 -23.17 2.43 14.75
CA GLU A 93 -24.11 2.15 13.66
C GLU A 93 -24.65 3.43 13.02
N GLU A 94 -24.90 4.47 13.82
CA GLU A 94 -25.35 5.78 13.30
C GLU A 94 -24.28 6.43 12.45
N ILE A 95 -23.00 6.38 12.89
CA ILE A 95 -21.89 6.94 12.12
C ILE A 95 -21.67 6.14 10.84
N LEU A 96 -21.69 4.83 10.91
CA LEU A 96 -21.52 3.96 9.74
C LEU A 96 -22.68 4.10 8.74
N SER A 97 -23.85 4.59 9.18
CA SER A 97 -25.03 4.87 8.35
C SER A 97 -24.98 6.24 7.65
N LEU A 98 -24.06 7.13 8.05
CA LEU A 98 -23.95 8.48 7.48
C LEU A 98 -23.90 8.53 5.96
N PRO A 99 -23.14 7.68 5.24
CA PRO A 99 -23.07 7.74 3.78
C PRO A 99 -24.44 7.54 3.14
N GLU A 100 -25.23 6.59 3.61
CA GLU A 100 -26.58 6.32 3.09
C GLU A 100 -27.52 7.48 3.36
N ILE A 101 -27.49 8.05 4.58
CA ILE A 101 -28.30 9.21 4.95
C ILE A 101 -27.96 10.43 4.07
N ILE A 102 -26.66 10.68 3.84
CA ILE A 102 -26.22 11.77 3.00
C ILE A 102 -26.62 11.52 1.56
N SER A 103 -26.37 10.31 1.02
CA SER A 103 -26.74 9.93 -0.35
C SER A 103 -28.22 10.19 -0.64
N GLN A 104 -29.11 9.73 0.25
CA GLN A 104 -30.55 9.96 0.10
C GLN A 104 -30.94 11.45 0.11
N LYS A 105 -30.22 12.27 0.88
CA LYS A 105 -30.48 13.71 0.95
C LYS A 105 -30.00 14.48 -0.28
N ILE A 106 -28.80 14.13 -0.80
CA ILE A 106 -28.25 14.82 -1.98
C ILE A 106 -28.75 14.24 -3.30
N GLY A 107 -29.43 13.08 -3.26
CA GLY A 107 -29.93 12.39 -4.45
C GLY A 107 -28.83 11.82 -5.34
N LYS A 108 -27.63 11.56 -4.81
CA LYS A 108 -26.47 11.04 -5.55
C LYS A 108 -25.94 9.76 -4.92
N HIS A 109 -25.42 8.85 -5.75
CA HIS A 109 -24.72 7.67 -5.24
C HIS A 109 -23.39 8.07 -4.58
N ILE A 110 -23.07 7.50 -3.44
CA ILE A 110 -21.79 7.76 -2.74
C ILE A 110 -20.87 6.54 -2.89
N VAL A 111 -19.63 6.79 -3.33
CA VAL A 111 -18.57 5.80 -3.31
C VAL A 111 -17.56 6.18 -2.22
N VAL A 112 -17.46 5.37 -1.18
CA VAL A 112 -16.51 5.58 -0.09
C VAL A 112 -15.25 4.77 -0.35
N CYS A 113 -14.15 5.47 -0.61
CA CYS A 113 -12.84 4.90 -0.87
C CYS A 113 -11.99 4.98 0.40
N ILE A 114 -11.64 3.82 0.96
CA ILE A 114 -10.85 3.73 2.20
C ILE A 114 -9.49 3.12 1.89
N ASP A 115 -8.44 3.94 1.99
CA ASP A 115 -7.05 3.51 1.84
C ASP A 115 -6.52 2.92 3.16
N GLU A 116 -5.56 2.00 3.04
CA GLU A 116 -4.92 1.25 4.14
C GLU A 116 -5.92 0.49 5.01
N PHE A 117 -6.99 -0.06 4.39
CA PHE A 117 -8.11 -0.71 5.09
C PHE A 117 -7.69 -1.88 5.99
N GLN A 118 -6.54 -2.53 5.74
CA GLN A 118 -6.02 -3.56 6.64
C GLN A 118 -5.78 -3.05 8.07
N GLN A 119 -5.68 -1.73 8.27
CA GLN A 119 -5.53 -1.13 9.61
C GLN A 119 -6.68 -1.49 10.54
N VAL A 120 -7.88 -1.72 9.99
CA VAL A 120 -9.04 -2.20 10.78
C VAL A 120 -8.75 -3.53 11.48
N GLY A 121 -7.88 -4.36 10.90
CA GLY A 121 -7.43 -5.62 11.49
C GLY A 121 -6.57 -5.47 12.75
N GLU A 122 -5.96 -4.29 12.93
CA GLU A 122 -5.06 -3.96 14.04
C GLU A 122 -5.79 -3.27 15.21
N PHE A 123 -7.08 -2.92 15.05
CA PHE A 123 -7.84 -2.26 16.12
C PHE A 123 -8.07 -3.18 17.31
N PRO A 124 -8.14 -2.63 18.55
CA PRO A 124 -8.68 -3.36 19.68
C PRO A 124 -10.08 -3.88 19.35
N ASP A 125 -10.35 -5.16 19.65
CA ASP A 125 -11.62 -5.83 19.31
C ASP A 125 -12.01 -5.77 17.83
N SER A 126 -11.01 -5.86 16.97
CA SER A 126 -11.11 -5.80 15.50
C SER A 126 -12.27 -6.62 14.92
N LEU A 127 -12.51 -7.83 15.45
CA LEU A 127 -13.60 -8.69 14.96
C LEU A 127 -14.98 -8.08 15.21
N THR A 128 -15.21 -7.48 16.36
CA THR A 128 -16.48 -6.81 16.69
C THR A 128 -16.68 -5.57 15.82
N VAL A 129 -15.60 -4.79 15.62
CA VAL A 129 -15.62 -3.62 14.74
C VAL A 129 -15.98 -4.03 13.32
N GLN A 130 -15.35 -5.05 12.77
CA GLN A 130 -15.61 -5.54 11.41
C GLN A 130 -17.04 -6.11 11.27
N LYS A 131 -17.56 -6.83 12.27
CA LYS A 131 -18.96 -7.31 12.29
C LYS A 131 -19.93 -6.15 12.21
N ARG A 132 -19.68 -5.10 12.97
CA ARG A 132 -20.50 -3.89 13.04
C ARG A 132 -20.48 -3.15 11.69
N MET A 133 -19.30 -2.93 11.13
CA MET A 133 -19.14 -2.33 9.80
C MET A 133 -19.93 -3.13 8.74
N ARG A 134 -19.71 -4.44 8.66
CA ARG A 134 -20.43 -5.28 7.69
C ARG A 134 -21.93 -5.24 7.91
N GLY A 135 -22.38 -5.33 9.16
CA GLY A 135 -23.81 -5.33 9.50
C GLY A 135 -24.55 -4.11 8.98
N VAL A 136 -23.91 -2.94 9.05
CA VAL A 136 -24.47 -1.68 8.55
C VAL A 136 -24.31 -1.56 7.04
N TRP A 137 -23.09 -1.76 6.52
CA TRP A 137 -22.79 -1.48 5.11
C TRP A 137 -23.53 -2.38 4.13
N GLN A 138 -23.74 -3.65 4.45
CA GLN A 138 -24.52 -4.59 3.61
C GLN A 138 -25.98 -4.19 3.39
N LEU A 139 -26.53 -3.31 4.23
CA LEU A 139 -27.93 -2.85 4.15
C LEU A 139 -28.09 -1.58 3.32
N GLN A 140 -27.01 -0.90 3.02
CA GLN A 140 -27.01 0.33 2.25
C GLN A 140 -27.28 0.05 0.77
N ARG A 141 -28.03 0.93 0.12
CA ARG A 141 -28.48 0.78 -1.28
C ARG A 141 -27.87 1.80 -2.23
N ASN A 142 -27.54 2.98 -1.70
CA ASN A 142 -27.05 4.11 -2.47
C ASN A 142 -25.56 4.38 -2.18
N VAL A 143 -24.87 3.41 -1.56
CA VAL A 143 -23.44 3.52 -1.21
C VAL A 143 -22.68 2.32 -1.71
N SER A 144 -21.51 2.56 -2.29
CA SER A 144 -20.52 1.54 -2.63
C SER A 144 -19.22 1.79 -1.87
N TYR A 145 -18.52 0.72 -1.54
CA TYR A 145 -17.24 0.79 -0.81
C TYR A 145 -16.10 0.29 -1.69
N CYS A 146 -15.04 1.09 -1.80
CA CYS A 146 -13.77 0.71 -2.39
C CYS A 146 -12.73 0.62 -1.27
N LEU A 147 -12.47 -0.61 -0.79
CA LEU A 147 -11.59 -0.89 0.34
C LEU A 147 -10.25 -1.41 -0.20
N PHE A 148 -9.16 -0.70 0.05
CA PHE A 148 -7.86 -1.04 -0.51
C PHE A 148 -6.71 -0.70 0.44
N GLY A 149 -5.51 -1.20 0.17
CA GLY A 149 -4.34 -0.95 0.98
C GLY A 149 -3.08 -1.63 0.43
N SER A 150 -1.96 -1.42 1.09
CA SER A 150 -0.65 -1.88 0.66
C SER A 150 -0.35 -3.32 1.10
N LYS A 151 -0.80 -3.74 2.28
CA LYS A 151 -0.51 -5.04 2.89
C LYS A 151 -1.45 -6.13 2.37
N LYS A 152 -1.13 -6.68 1.20
CA LYS A 152 -1.97 -7.67 0.49
C LYS A 152 -2.34 -8.88 1.35
N HIS A 153 -1.40 -9.41 2.14
CA HIS A 153 -1.65 -10.59 2.98
C HIS A 153 -2.70 -10.32 4.06
N LEU A 154 -2.69 -9.12 4.69
CA LEU A 154 -3.68 -8.73 5.70
C LEU A 154 -5.07 -8.52 5.07
N LEU A 155 -5.14 -7.86 3.91
CA LEU A 155 -6.39 -7.73 3.18
C LEU A 155 -6.94 -9.08 2.74
N THR A 156 -6.08 -10.00 2.29
CA THR A 156 -6.48 -11.36 1.95
C THR A 156 -7.05 -12.09 3.18
N GLU A 157 -6.47 -11.92 4.35
CA GLU A 157 -7.01 -12.48 5.58
C GLU A 157 -8.41 -11.93 5.88
N ILE A 158 -8.60 -10.61 5.80
CA ILE A 158 -9.88 -9.94 6.09
C ILE A 158 -10.99 -10.40 5.13
N PHE A 159 -10.70 -10.50 3.82
CA PHE A 159 -11.74 -10.73 2.79
C PHE A 159 -11.88 -12.19 2.35
N HIS A 160 -10.87 -13.03 2.53
CA HIS A 160 -10.87 -14.42 2.04
C HIS A 160 -10.87 -15.47 3.14
N SER A 161 -10.63 -15.12 4.39
CA SER A 161 -10.73 -16.07 5.51
C SER A 161 -12.19 -16.25 5.93
N LYS A 162 -12.66 -17.50 5.94
CA LYS A 162 -14.04 -17.86 6.39
C LYS A 162 -14.36 -17.43 7.83
N ARG A 163 -13.34 -17.15 8.63
CA ARG A 163 -13.50 -16.72 10.04
C ARG A 163 -13.74 -15.22 10.17
N MET A 164 -13.46 -14.46 9.11
CA MET A 164 -13.50 -13.00 9.15
C MET A 164 -14.87 -12.46 8.75
N PRO A 165 -15.33 -11.37 9.38
CA PRO A 165 -16.63 -10.79 9.07
C PRO A 165 -16.80 -10.36 7.60
N PHE A 166 -15.74 -9.88 6.96
CA PHE A 166 -15.78 -9.44 5.55
C PHE A 166 -15.61 -10.57 4.53
N TYR A 167 -15.63 -11.84 4.98
CA TYR A 167 -15.57 -12.97 4.04
C TYR A 167 -16.62 -12.85 2.95
N GLN A 168 -16.18 -12.83 1.68
CA GLN A 168 -17.06 -12.69 0.51
C GLN A 168 -17.99 -11.46 0.55
N PHE A 169 -17.53 -10.36 1.12
CA PHE A 169 -18.32 -9.12 1.20
C PHE A 169 -18.42 -8.38 -0.14
N GLY A 170 -17.47 -8.56 -1.02
CA GLY A 170 -17.42 -7.91 -2.33
C GLY A 170 -16.39 -8.57 -3.25
N ASP A 171 -16.27 -8.04 -4.45
CA ASP A 171 -15.30 -8.50 -5.44
C ASP A 171 -13.89 -8.02 -5.11
N THR A 172 -12.90 -8.87 -5.35
CA THR A 172 -11.50 -8.56 -5.12
C THR A 172 -10.80 -8.29 -6.45
N ILE A 173 -10.25 -7.09 -6.59
CA ILE A 173 -9.45 -6.69 -7.76
C ILE A 173 -7.98 -6.67 -7.36
N TYR A 174 -7.16 -7.47 -8.03
CA TYR A 174 -5.72 -7.44 -7.88
C TYR A 174 -5.12 -6.54 -8.97
N LEU A 175 -4.35 -5.55 -8.54
CA LEU A 175 -3.60 -4.71 -9.48
C LEU A 175 -2.23 -5.33 -9.72
N ASP A 176 -1.98 -5.68 -10.97
CA ASP A 176 -0.67 -6.09 -11.43
C ASP A 176 0.28 -4.88 -11.54
N PRO A 177 1.61 -5.12 -11.60
CA PRO A 177 2.55 -4.07 -11.98
C PRO A 177 2.16 -3.43 -13.31
N ILE A 178 2.37 -2.13 -13.44
CA ILE A 178 2.16 -1.43 -14.72
C ILE A 178 3.08 -2.07 -15.76
N PRO A 179 2.55 -2.51 -16.93
CA PRO A 179 3.35 -3.18 -17.94
C PRO A 179 4.36 -2.24 -18.59
N THR A 180 5.44 -2.79 -19.14
CA THR A 180 6.54 -2.03 -19.74
C THR A 180 6.05 -1.14 -20.88
N GLU A 181 5.07 -1.61 -21.64
CA GLU A 181 4.48 -0.91 -22.78
C GLU A 181 3.81 0.41 -22.38
N GLU A 182 3.32 0.51 -21.16
CA GLU A 182 2.74 1.73 -20.61
C GLU A 182 3.81 2.66 -20.01
N TRP A 183 4.89 2.10 -19.47
CA TRP A 183 6.00 2.86 -18.92
C TRP A 183 6.85 3.55 -19.97
N VAL A 184 7.12 2.87 -21.09
CA VAL A 184 8.03 3.36 -22.13
C VAL A 184 7.60 4.74 -22.66
N PRO A 185 6.36 4.94 -23.16
CA PRO A 185 5.95 6.25 -23.66
C PRO A 185 5.95 7.32 -22.55
N PHE A 186 5.61 6.95 -21.32
CA PHE A 186 5.65 7.86 -20.18
C PHE A 186 7.08 8.35 -19.90
N ILE A 187 8.06 7.45 -19.84
CA ILE A 187 9.48 7.78 -19.62
C ILE A 187 9.99 8.66 -20.77
N CYS A 188 9.80 8.23 -22.04
CA CYS A 188 10.25 8.96 -23.19
C CYS A 188 9.68 10.40 -23.24
N THR A 189 8.40 10.57 -22.91
CA THR A 189 7.76 11.88 -22.86
C THR A 189 8.42 12.80 -21.82
N HIS A 190 8.73 12.26 -20.63
CA HIS A 190 9.36 13.05 -19.57
C HIS A 190 10.81 13.44 -19.89
N PHE A 191 11.56 12.56 -20.57
CA PHE A 191 12.91 12.89 -21.06
C PHE A 191 12.86 13.98 -22.15
N ALA A 192 11.94 13.86 -23.10
CA ALA A 192 11.75 14.87 -24.14
C ALA A 192 11.38 16.25 -23.58
N GLN A 193 10.52 16.32 -22.55
CA GLN A 193 10.18 17.56 -21.85
C GLN A 193 11.42 18.23 -21.21
N LYS A 194 12.43 17.46 -20.83
CA LYS A 194 13.70 17.94 -20.28
C LYS A 194 14.78 18.11 -21.35
N LYS A 195 14.41 18.01 -22.64
CA LYS A 195 15.31 18.10 -23.81
C LYS A 195 16.44 17.08 -23.80
N LYS A 196 16.20 15.90 -23.21
CA LYS A 196 17.13 14.76 -23.16
C LYS A 196 16.60 13.63 -24.01
N LYS A 197 17.48 12.81 -24.57
CA LYS A 197 17.12 11.71 -25.46
C LYS A 197 17.25 10.39 -24.75
N ILE A 198 16.24 9.55 -24.87
CA ILE A 198 16.23 8.15 -24.45
C ILE A 198 15.54 7.32 -25.54
N SER A 199 16.09 6.18 -25.90
CA SER A 199 15.41 5.25 -26.80
C SER A 199 14.35 4.44 -26.07
N GLU A 200 13.36 3.92 -26.81
CA GLU A 200 12.34 3.03 -26.25
C GLU A 200 12.96 1.77 -25.62
N GLN A 201 14.04 1.24 -26.23
CA GLN A 201 14.77 0.10 -25.69
C GLN A 201 15.41 0.41 -24.33
N GLN A 202 16.01 1.59 -24.18
CA GLN A 202 16.60 2.03 -22.90
C GLN A 202 15.52 2.29 -21.85
N ALA A 203 14.39 2.87 -22.22
CA ALA A 203 13.25 3.05 -21.34
C ALA A 203 12.67 1.69 -20.88
N ALA A 204 12.55 0.73 -21.79
CA ALA A 204 12.16 -0.64 -21.45
C ALA A 204 13.17 -1.30 -20.49
N LYS A 205 14.48 -1.12 -20.73
CA LYS A 205 15.55 -1.64 -19.88
C LYS A 205 15.48 -1.08 -18.46
N ILE A 206 15.12 0.20 -18.26
CA ILE A 206 14.85 0.76 -16.93
C ILE A 206 13.76 -0.05 -16.22
N CYS A 207 12.67 -0.36 -16.90
CA CYS A 207 11.56 -1.13 -16.34
C CYS A 207 11.97 -2.55 -15.97
N GLU A 208 12.71 -3.23 -16.84
CA GLU A 208 13.22 -4.59 -16.63
C GLU A 208 14.18 -4.66 -15.43
N MET A 209 15.11 -3.72 -15.32
CA MET A 209 16.11 -3.66 -14.24
C MET A 209 15.46 -3.65 -12.85
N VAL A 210 14.27 -3.09 -12.72
CA VAL A 210 13.50 -3.00 -11.47
C VAL A 210 12.18 -3.77 -11.51
N HIS A 211 12.03 -4.69 -12.47
CA HIS A 211 10.88 -5.60 -12.62
C HIS A 211 9.51 -4.90 -12.59
N ASN A 212 9.38 -3.75 -13.25
CA ASN A 212 8.17 -2.93 -13.30
C ASN A 212 7.62 -2.47 -11.93
N TYR A 213 8.44 -2.46 -10.89
CA TYR A 213 8.04 -1.92 -9.60
C TYR A 213 7.90 -0.40 -9.69
N SER A 214 6.67 0.11 -9.67
CA SER A 214 6.35 1.51 -10.03
C SER A 214 7.19 2.54 -9.29
N SER A 215 7.45 2.37 -7.99
CA SER A 215 8.29 3.29 -7.22
C SER A 215 9.75 3.26 -7.69
N TYR A 216 10.27 2.09 -8.05
CA TYR A 216 11.65 1.96 -8.50
C TYR A 216 11.83 2.31 -9.98
N VAL A 217 10.82 2.07 -10.83
CA VAL A 217 10.83 2.59 -12.21
C VAL A 217 10.96 4.10 -12.19
N GLN A 218 10.16 4.79 -11.34
CA GLN A 218 10.22 6.23 -11.21
C GLN A 218 11.57 6.71 -10.65
N GLN A 219 12.07 6.09 -9.59
CA GLN A 219 13.35 6.45 -8.98
C GLN A 219 14.52 6.22 -9.95
N LEU A 220 14.56 5.06 -10.62
CA LEU A 220 15.62 4.76 -11.58
C LEU A 220 15.55 5.68 -12.80
N ALA A 221 14.36 5.89 -13.37
CA ALA A 221 14.17 6.82 -14.47
C ALA A 221 14.59 8.25 -14.09
N TRP A 222 14.31 8.67 -12.85
CA TRP A 222 14.75 9.96 -12.33
C TRP A 222 16.27 10.04 -12.20
N ASN A 223 16.94 9.01 -11.65
CA ASN A 223 18.39 8.96 -11.56
C ASN A 223 19.04 8.98 -12.95
N VAL A 224 18.51 8.21 -13.90
CA VAL A 224 18.96 8.22 -15.29
C VAL A 224 18.82 9.61 -15.89
N LEU A 225 17.68 10.28 -15.68
CA LEU A 225 17.45 11.63 -16.15
C LEU A 225 18.47 12.63 -15.57
N LEU A 226 18.80 12.54 -14.29
CA LEU A 226 19.78 13.40 -13.62
C LEU A 226 21.20 13.17 -14.16
N ASN A 227 21.59 11.91 -14.34
CA ASN A 227 22.93 11.52 -14.80
C ASN A 227 23.13 11.69 -16.32
N THR A 228 22.08 12.00 -17.08
CA THR A 228 22.15 12.21 -18.52
C THR A 228 22.36 13.71 -18.81
N GLU A 229 23.32 14.07 -19.62
CA GLU A 229 23.44 15.42 -20.17
C GLU A 229 22.51 15.59 -21.38
N ASP A 230 22.75 14.90 -22.48
CA ASP A 230 22.00 14.99 -23.73
C ASP A 230 21.29 13.68 -24.10
N GLU A 231 22.01 12.56 -24.04
CA GLU A 231 21.52 11.25 -24.50
C GLU A 231 21.91 10.14 -23.50
N VAL A 232 20.98 9.22 -23.25
CA VAL A 232 21.19 8.08 -22.35
C VAL A 232 22.16 7.09 -22.99
N THR A 233 23.11 6.60 -22.20
CA THR A 233 23.99 5.48 -22.57
C THR A 233 23.81 4.31 -21.62
N ASP A 234 24.34 3.12 -21.97
CA ASP A 234 24.30 1.95 -21.11
C ASP A 234 25.10 2.16 -19.82
N GLU A 235 26.20 2.95 -19.88
CA GLU A 235 26.99 3.32 -18.70
C GLU A 235 26.17 4.16 -17.72
N ILE A 236 25.36 5.12 -18.23
CA ILE A 236 24.47 5.95 -17.43
C ILE A 236 23.40 5.08 -16.76
N LEU A 237 22.84 4.10 -17.47
CA LEU A 237 21.87 3.17 -16.88
C LEU A 237 22.49 2.38 -15.72
N GLN A 238 23.71 1.86 -15.90
CA GLN A 238 24.42 1.12 -14.87
C GLN A 238 24.83 1.98 -13.67
N LEU A 239 25.31 3.22 -13.94
CA LEU A 239 25.62 4.19 -12.89
C LEU A 239 24.37 4.50 -12.07
N SER A 240 23.28 4.84 -12.73
CA SER A 240 22.01 5.20 -12.07
C SER A 240 21.41 4.07 -11.26
N MET A 241 21.61 2.82 -11.69
CA MET A 241 21.21 1.64 -10.91
C MET A 241 22.06 1.49 -9.64
N ARG A 242 23.37 1.71 -9.73
CA ARG A 242 24.26 1.73 -8.55
C ARG A 242 23.85 2.82 -7.57
N ASP A 243 23.55 4.02 -8.05
CA ASP A 243 23.07 5.12 -7.22
C ASP A 243 21.77 4.75 -6.50
N LEU A 244 20.82 4.13 -7.23
CA LEU A 244 19.56 3.66 -6.65
C LEU A 244 19.79 2.66 -5.51
N ILE A 245 20.69 1.69 -5.71
CA ILE A 245 21.05 0.70 -4.69
C ILE A 245 21.70 1.40 -3.48
N THR A 246 22.67 2.27 -3.74
CA THR A 246 23.41 2.99 -2.69
C THR A 246 22.50 3.84 -1.83
N HIS A 247 21.62 4.64 -2.44
CA HIS A 247 20.68 5.50 -1.72
C HIS A 247 19.70 4.71 -0.84
N ASN A 248 19.36 3.48 -1.25
CA ASN A 248 18.44 2.64 -0.50
C ASN A 248 19.15 1.64 0.45
N THR A 249 20.49 1.58 0.46
CA THR A 249 21.25 0.61 1.26
C THR A 249 20.95 0.71 2.76
N ALA A 250 20.90 1.93 3.31
CA ALA A 250 20.60 2.12 4.74
C ALA A 250 19.21 1.56 5.12
N LEU A 251 18.20 1.80 4.29
CA LEU A 251 16.85 1.27 4.48
C LEU A 251 16.85 -0.27 4.43
N PHE A 252 17.64 -0.86 3.54
CA PHE A 252 17.74 -2.32 3.44
C PHE A 252 18.43 -2.92 4.63
N MET A 253 19.54 -2.33 5.06
CA MET A 253 20.25 -2.80 6.25
C MET A 253 19.31 -2.78 7.46
N GLN A 254 18.51 -1.74 7.62
CA GLN A 254 17.49 -1.67 8.65
C GLN A 254 16.43 -2.78 8.55
N GLN A 255 16.00 -3.12 7.33
CA GLN A 255 14.99 -4.17 7.11
C GLN A 255 15.51 -5.59 7.39
N ILE A 256 16.79 -5.84 7.15
CA ILE A 256 17.44 -7.13 7.44
C ILE A 256 18.04 -7.20 8.83
N ASP A 257 18.17 -6.09 9.52
CA ASP A 257 18.65 -6.06 10.89
C ASP A 257 17.76 -6.94 11.78
N GLY A 258 18.39 -7.74 12.61
CA GLY A 258 17.71 -8.72 13.46
C GLY A 258 17.15 -9.96 12.74
N LEU A 259 17.47 -10.20 11.45
CA LEU A 259 17.18 -11.47 10.79
C LEU A 259 18.15 -12.55 11.24
N THR A 260 17.60 -13.75 11.50
CA THR A 260 18.44 -14.93 11.79
C THR A 260 19.14 -15.43 10.53
N THR A 261 20.23 -16.19 10.70
CA THR A 261 20.95 -16.83 9.59
C THR A 261 20.01 -17.63 8.67
N TYR A 262 19.05 -18.37 9.22
CA TYR A 262 18.09 -19.13 8.43
C TYR A 262 17.17 -18.25 7.61
N GLN A 263 16.73 -17.10 8.16
CA GLN A 263 15.91 -16.11 7.43
C GLN A 263 16.70 -15.47 6.29
N MET A 264 17.95 -15.09 6.53
CA MET A 264 18.84 -14.57 5.48
C MET A 264 19.10 -15.59 4.38
N ASN A 265 19.35 -16.84 4.75
CA ASN A 265 19.57 -17.91 3.79
C ASN A 265 18.31 -18.18 2.94
N PHE A 266 17.13 -18.09 3.53
CA PHE A 266 15.86 -18.18 2.79
C PHE A 266 15.72 -17.05 1.77
N LEU A 267 16.01 -15.81 2.15
CA LEU A 267 16.00 -14.67 1.22
C LEU A 267 17.01 -14.86 0.07
N ARG A 268 18.21 -15.41 0.36
CA ARG A 268 19.20 -15.76 -0.68
C ARG A 268 18.66 -16.82 -1.63
N ALA A 269 18.02 -17.88 -1.12
CA ALA A 269 17.42 -18.91 -1.97
C ALA A 269 16.41 -18.28 -2.95
N VAL A 270 15.52 -17.41 -2.45
CA VAL A 270 14.54 -16.71 -3.30
C VAL A 270 15.25 -15.78 -4.30
N ALA A 271 16.30 -15.07 -3.90
CA ALA A 271 17.08 -14.20 -4.79
C ALA A 271 17.76 -14.98 -5.92
N HIS A 272 18.22 -16.20 -5.64
CA HIS A 272 18.83 -17.11 -6.63
C HIS A 272 17.81 -17.85 -7.51
N GLY A 273 16.51 -17.53 -7.37
CA GLY A 273 15.47 -18.07 -8.23
C GLY A 273 14.75 -19.31 -7.68
N VAL A 274 15.01 -19.69 -6.42
CA VAL A 274 14.20 -20.71 -5.75
C VAL A 274 12.89 -20.09 -5.31
N HIS A 275 11.80 -20.46 -5.96
CA HIS A 275 10.50 -19.85 -5.71
C HIS A 275 9.47 -20.81 -5.09
N LYS A 276 9.78 -22.10 -5.07
CA LYS A 276 8.92 -23.18 -4.55
C LYS A 276 9.79 -24.34 -4.05
N ASP A 277 9.15 -25.37 -3.50
CA ASP A 277 9.78 -26.64 -3.06
C ASP A 277 10.89 -26.48 -2.02
N PHE A 278 10.80 -25.45 -1.17
CA PHE A 278 11.79 -25.15 -0.10
C PHE A 278 11.99 -26.29 0.91
N THR A 279 11.15 -27.33 0.89
CA THR A 279 11.26 -28.52 1.74
C THR A 279 12.02 -29.67 1.07
N SER A 280 12.48 -29.50 -0.18
CA SER A 280 13.33 -30.52 -0.83
C SER A 280 14.67 -30.61 -0.13
N GLN A 281 15.26 -31.83 -0.06
CA GLN A 281 16.53 -32.08 0.62
C GLN A 281 17.64 -31.23 0.00
N GLU A 282 17.68 -31.16 -1.31
CA GLU A 282 18.67 -30.41 -2.07
C GLU A 282 18.66 -28.90 -1.70
N ILE A 283 17.48 -28.26 -1.65
CA ILE A 283 17.36 -26.85 -1.32
C ILE A 283 17.70 -26.60 0.15
N LEU A 284 17.27 -27.49 1.06
CA LEU A 284 17.58 -27.40 2.48
C LEU A 284 19.08 -27.40 2.74
N GLU A 285 19.83 -28.29 2.06
CA GLU A 285 21.28 -28.43 2.19
C GLU A 285 22.02 -27.29 1.49
N ASN A 286 21.69 -26.99 0.21
CA ASN A 286 22.38 -25.97 -0.58
C ASN A 286 22.31 -24.58 0.04
N TYR A 287 21.18 -24.26 0.69
CA TYR A 287 20.94 -22.95 1.31
C TYR A 287 20.99 -22.98 2.84
N ASN A 288 21.29 -24.12 3.45
CA ASN A 288 21.30 -24.28 4.91
C ASN A 288 20.04 -23.69 5.58
N LEU A 289 18.86 -24.20 5.17
CA LEU A 289 17.58 -23.71 5.66
C LEU A 289 17.11 -24.41 6.95
N GLY A 290 17.87 -25.36 7.43
CA GLY A 290 17.54 -26.18 8.59
C GLY A 290 16.59 -27.33 8.24
N THR A 291 15.57 -27.57 9.06
CA THR A 291 14.65 -28.69 8.89
C THR A 291 13.39 -28.30 8.10
N LYS A 292 12.73 -29.29 7.49
CA LYS A 292 11.46 -29.09 6.79
C LYS A 292 10.41 -28.38 7.65
N SER A 293 10.33 -28.69 8.94
CA SER A 293 9.40 -28.06 9.88
C SER A 293 9.68 -26.57 10.11
N ASN A 294 10.92 -26.12 9.91
CA ASN A 294 11.29 -24.72 10.06
C ASN A 294 10.83 -23.85 8.89
N ILE A 295 10.64 -24.42 7.70
CA ILE A 295 10.30 -23.65 6.48
C ILE A 295 9.00 -22.86 6.64
N THR A 296 7.94 -23.46 7.16
CA THR A 296 6.66 -22.78 7.39
C THR A 296 6.84 -21.57 8.31
N ARG A 297 7.65 -21.70 9.36
CA ARG A 297 7.94 -20.61 10.29
C ARG A 297 8.74 -19.49 9.59
N LEU A 298 9.74 -19.84 8.79
CA LEU A 298 10.53 -18.87 8.02
C LEU A 298 9.63 -18.07 7.07
N ILE A 299 8.77 -18.75 6.31
CA ILE A 299 7.83 -18.14 5.40
C ILE A 299 6.91 -17.17 6.14
N ASN A 300 6.29 -17.60 7.24
CA ASN A 300 5.38 -16.75 8.01
C ASN A 300 6.07 -15.49 8.54
N VAL A 301 7.25 -15.63 9.13
CA VAL A 301 8.01 -14.48 9.67
C VAL A 301 8.42 -13.52 8.56
N LEU A 302 8.94 -14.03 7.44
CA LEU A 302 9.40 -13.20 6.33
C LEU A 302 8.22 -12.52 5.58
N THR A 303 7.07 -13.19 5.51
CA THR A 303 5.84 -12.59 4.97
C THR A 303 5.32 -11.47 5.88
N ASN A 304 5.29 -11.71 7.21
CA ASN A 304 4.86 -10.68 8.17
C ASN A 304 5.81 -9.48 8.21
N LYS A 305 7.09 -9.69 7.93
CA LYS A 305 8.09 -8.63 7.77
C LYS A 305 8.03 -7.97 6.38
N GLU A 306 7.13 -8.39 5.50
CA GLU A 306 6.99 -7.89 4.13
C GLU A 306 8.27 -8.03 3.28
N LEU A 307 9.12 -9.01 3.58
CA LEU A 307 10.34 -9.28 2.83
C LEU A 307 10.11 -10.24 1.66
N ILE A 308 9.10 -11.11 1.77
CA ILE A 308 8.64 -12.00 0.72
C ILE A 308 7.13 -11.89 0.51
N GLU A 309 6.69 -12.18 -0.70
CA GLU A 309 5.27 -12.25 -1.06
C GLU A 309 4.98 -13.59 -1.75
N ARG A 310 3.84 -14.19 -1.42
CA ARG A 310 3.32 -15.34 -2.16
C ARG A 310 2.42 -14.87 -3.29
N ARG A 311 2.76 -15.22 -4.52
CA ARG A 311 1.93 -14.94 -5.69
C ARG A 311 0.73 -15.91 -5.78
N ILE A 312 -0.21 -15.60 -6.67
CA ILE A 312 -1.42 -16.41 -6.92
C ILE A 312 -1.05 -17.83 -7.41
N ASP A 313 0.03 -17.94 -8.20
CA ASP A 313 0.59 -19.21 -8.70
C ASP A 313 1.35 -20.01 -7.61
N GLY A 314 1.35 -19.54 -6.36
CA GLY A 314 1.93 -20.21 -5.21
C GLY A 314 3.43 -20.01 -5.03
N ILE A 315 4.12 -19.31 -5.94
CA ILE A 315 5.55 -19.03 -5.83
C ILE A 315 5.83 -17.86 -4.88
N TYR A 316 6.98 -17.92 -4.21
CA TYR A 316 7.47 -16.85 -3.34
C TYR A 316 8.47 -15.98 -4.07
N ILE A 317 8.31 -14.67 -3.92
CA ILE A 317 9.18 -13.65 -4.50
C ILE A 317 9.62 -12.66 -3.43
N LEU A 318 10.77 -12.04 -3.60
CA LEU A 318 11.20 -10.94 -2.75
C LEU A 318 10.30 -9.73 -3.01
N GLN A 319 9.79 -9.09 -1.96
CA GLN A 319 9.08 -7.82 -2.11
C GLN A 319 10.01 -6.68 -2.53
N ILE A 320 11.26 -6.76 -2.12
CA ILE A 320 12.33 -5.83 -2.52
C ILE A 320 13.14 -6.48 -3.64
N ARG A 321 12.67 -6.39 -4.86
CA ARG A 321 13.18 -7.19 -6.00
C ARG A 321 14.56 -6.81 -6.49
N TYR A 322 15.05 -5.61 -6.28
CA TYR A 322 16.42 -5.26 -6.65
C TYR A 322 17.49 -5.83 -5.69
N TRP A 323 17.08 -6.39 -4.53
CA TRP A 323 17.92 -7.25 -3.71
C TRP A 323 18.52 -8.42 -4.49
N ARG A 324 17.83 -8.89 -5.53
CA ARG A 324 18.35 -9.93 -6.40
C ARG A 324 19.70 -9.54 -6.97
N ASN A 325 19.89 -8.29 -7.36
CA ASN A 325 21.17 -7.79 -7.88
C ASN A 325 22.20 -7.60 -6.77
N GLY A 326 21.80 -7.17 -5.57
CA GLY A 326 22.70 -7.00 -4.42
C GLY A 326 23.06 -8.32 -3.71
N LEU A 327 22.15 -9.30 -3.63
CA LEU A 327 22.41 -10.60 -3.01
C LEU A 327 23.09 -11.59 -3.96
N SER A 328 22.92 -11.45 -5.28
CA SER A 328 23.59 -12.30 -6.28
C SER A 328 25.03 -11.87 -6.59
N LEU A 329 25.40 -10.62 -6.30
CA LEU A 329 26.78 -10.13 -6.48
C LEU A 329 27.76 -10.63 -5.40
N ASN A 330 27.26 -11.20 -4.30
CA ASN A 330 28.11 -11.74 -3.23
C ASN A 330 28.32 -13.25 -3.36
N HIS A 331 29.10 -13.69 -4.35
CA HIS A 331 29.64 -15.06 -4.43
C HIS A 331 30.69 -15.37 -3.37
N SER A 332 31.01 -14.44 -2.45
CA SER A 332 32.02 -14.63 -1.41
C SER A 332 31.71 -13.88 -0.13
N LEU A 333 30.76 -14.39 0.66
CA LEU A 333 30.81 -14.11 2.09
C LEU A 333 31.55 -15.26 2.76
N PRO A 334 32.62 -14.97 3.54
CA PRO A 334 33.38 -16.01 4.23
C PRO A 334 32.47 -16.71 5.26
N THR A 335 32.48 -18.02 5.18
CA THR A 335 32.05 -18.86 6.28
C THR A 335 32.99 -18.61 7.44
N THR A 336 32.42 -18.31 8.60
CA THR A 336 33.01 -18.35 9.95
C THR A 336 33.82 -17.16 10.45
N THR A 337 33.46 -16.85 11.70
CA THR A 337 34.19 -16.17 12.78
C THR A 337 34.35 -14.63 12.71
N GLY A 338 33.57 -14.00 13.56
CA GLY A 338 33.98 -12.89 14.42
C GLY A 338 34.88 -11.83 13.82
N ASP A 339 34.39 -11.05 12.85
CA ASP A 339 35.00 -9.75 12.61
C ASP A 339 33.99 -8.79 12.02
N THR A 340 34.04 -7.59 12.48
CA THR A 340 33.30 -6.41 12.16
C THR A 340 32.95 -6.31 10.67
N LEU A 341 31.65 -6.25 10.35
CA LEU A 341 31.14 -5.96 9.01
C LEU A 341 31.70 -4.63 8.49
N CYS A 342 32.86 -4.68 7.90
CA CYS A 342 33.38 -3.59 7.08
C CYS A 342 32.67 -3.60 5.75
N CYS A 343 32.08 -2.50 5.38
CA CYS A 343 31.24 -2.21 4.24
C CYS A 343 31.98 -1.94 2.90
N PRO A 344 32.94 -2.76 2.43
CA PRO A 344 33.44 -2.67 1.05
C PRO A 344 33.01 -3.84 0.14
N CYS A 345 32.18 -4.79 0.59
CA CYS A 345 31.86 -5.99 -0.18
C CYS A 345 30.46 -5.99 -0.79
N LEU A 346 29.84 -4.84 -0.96
CA LEU A 346 28.58 -4.65 -1.70
C LEU A 346 28.79 -4.11 -3.13
N PHE A 347 30.04 -4.22 -3.64
CA PHE A 347 30.36 -3.90 -5.02
C PHE A 347 30.83 -5.12 -5.78
#